data_1a18f7f678c344515a0348e16098dc27
#
_entry.id   1a18f7f678c344515a0348e16098dc27
#
_cell.length_a   1.000
_cell.length_b   1.000
_cell.length_c   1.000
_cell.angle_alpha   90.00
_cell.angle_beta   90.00
_cell.angle_gamma   90.00
#
_symmetry.space_group_name_H-M   'P 1'
#
loop_
_entity.id
_entity.type
_entity.pdbx_description
1 polymer ?
#
loop_
_entity_poly.entity_id
_entity_poly.type
_entity_poly.pdbx_seq_one_letter_code
_entity_poly.pdbx_strand_id
1 'polypeptide(L)'
;MMKKKDLSIWRVLLTHRNEIVSVEAISYATKLSRRQIISRVPRMGSPYVIRQESKGGLDFILQCSMSEAIDETVRLLTEYYGCSADEIRSVVDAVSPAGTMTIDDVQEVTGLSPSEVAYVLYMMPNITAYKSGTKNQYIMKV
;
A
#
# COMPACT_ATOMS: atom_id res chain seq x y z
N MET A 1 15.71 -6.77 -0.88
CA MET A 1 14.48 -7.47 -0.49
C MET A 1 13.51 -6.49 0.16
N MET A 2 12.24 -6.52 -0.24
CA MET A 2 11.19 -5.65 0.33
C MET A 2 10.91 -6.03 1.78
N LYS A 3 10.83 -5.05 2.67
CA LYS A 3 10.54 -5.24 4.09
C LYS A 3 9.26 -4.51 4.48
N LYS A 4 8.67 -4.90 5.59
CA LYS A 4 7.45 -4.26 6.09
C LYS A 4 7.64 -2.76 6.36
N LYS A 5 8.83 -2.35 6.77
CA LYS A 5 9.17 -0.92 6.94
C LYS A 5 9.08 -0.15 5.63
N ASP A 6 9.49 -0.76 4.52
CA ASP A 6 9.39 -0.15 3.18
C ASP A 6 7.92 0.03 2.80
N LEU A 7 7.10 -0.98 3.06
CA LEU A 7 5.66 -0.91 2.79
C LEU A 7 4.97 0.13 3.67
N SER A 8 5.42 0.35 4.90
CA SER A 8 4.90 1.42 5.77
C SER A 8 5.12 2.79 5.14
N ILE A 9 6.30 3.03 4.58
CA ILE A 9 6.62 4.28 3.87
C ILE A 9 5.73 4.41 2.64
N TRP A 10 5.62 3.34 1.86
CA TRP A 10 4.77 3.31 0.67
C TRP A 10 3.32 3.66 1.00
N ARG A 11 2.80 3.13 2.10
CA ARG A 11 1.43 3.39 2.55
C ARG A 11 1.19 4.88 2.80
N VAL A 12 2.15 5.58 3.42
CA VAL A 12 2.05 7.03 3.64
C VAL A 12 2.04 7.77 2.32
N LEU A 13 2.91 7.40 1.39
CA LEU A 13 2.97 8.02 0.07
C LEU A 13 1.67 7.78 -0.71
N LEU A 14 1.08 6.59 -0.62
CA LEU A 14 -0.22 6.28 -1.24
C LEU A 14 -1.34 7.15 -0.69
N THR A 15 -1.38 7.32 0.63
CA THR A 15 -2.40 8.13 1.31
C THR A 15 -2.35 9.58 0.83
N HIS A 16 -1.16 10.05 0.49
CA HIS A 16 -0.94 11.42 0.01
C HIS A 16 -0.54 11.45 -1.48
N ARG A 17 -1.05 10.52 -2.26
CA ARG A 17 -0.75 10.41 -3.68
C ARG A 17 -0.95 11.75 -4.41
N ASN A 18 0.06 12.13 -5.20
CA ASN A 18 0.12 13.40 -5.93
C ASN A 18 0.24 14.65 -5.03
N GLU A 19 0.60 14.44 -3.76
CA GLU A 19 0.85 15.53 -2.81
C GLU A 19 2.28 15.45 -2.31
N ILE A 20 2.84 16.60 -1.96
CA ILE A 20 4.18 16.68 -1.37
C ILE A 20 4.11 16.21 0.09
N VAL A 21 4.97 15.27 0.46
CA VAL A 21 5.06 14.75 1.82
C VAL A 21 6.48 14.94 2.32
N SER A 22 6.63 15.60 3.46
CA SER A 22 7.95 15.81 4.06
C SER A 22 8.47 14.52 4.72
N VAL A 23 9.79 14.41 4.80
CA VAL A 23 10.43 13.30 5.53
C VAL A 23 9.94 13.27 6.98
N GLU A 24 9.73 14.43 7.59
CA GLU A 24 9.25 14.53 8.98
C GLU A 24 7.84 13.96 9.12
N ALA A 25 6.96 14.22 8.16
CA ALA A 25 5.60 13.67 8.16
C ALA A 25 5.63 12.14 8.02
N ILE A 26 6.49 11.61 7.15
CA ILE A 26 6.67 10.17 6.99
C ILE A 26 7.23 9.56 8.28
N SER A 27 8.22 10.20 8.88
CA SER A 27 8.83 9.76 10.16
C SER A 27 7.78 9.69 11.27
N TYR A 28 6.95 10.70 11.38
CA TYR A 28 5.87 10.75 12.37
C TYR A 28 4.88 9.59 12.18
N ALA A 29 4.45 9.37 10.95
CA ALA A 29 3.46 8.34 10.63
C ALA A 29 3.98 6.91 10.76
N THR A 30 5.25 6.67 10.41
CA THR A 30 5.83 5.32 10.36
C THR A 30 6.65 4.96 11.61
N LYS A 31 6.99 5.93 12.43
CA LYS A 31 7.92 5.79 13.57
C LYS A 31 9.34 5.42 13.16
N LEU A 32 9.68 5.61 11.90
CA LEU A 32 11.04 5.40 11.39
C LEU A 32 11.83 6.69 11.47
N SER A 33 13.14 6.58 11.63
CA SER A 33 14.02 7.76 11.65
C SER A 33 14.12 8.36 10.24
N ARG A 34 14.47 9.66 10.18
CA ARG A 34 14.77 10.35 8.93
C ARG A 34 15.79 9.56 8.09
N ARG A 35 16.85 9.08 8.72
CA ARG A 35 17.91 8.31 8.06
C ARG A 35 17.39 7.01 7.44
N GLN A 36 16.53 6.30 8.16
CA GLN A 36 15.91 5.07 7.64
C GLN A 36 15.05 5.36 6.41
N ILE A 37 14.25 6.42 6.46
CA ILE A 37 13.38 6.80 5.34
C ILE A 37 14.21 7.14 4.11
N ILE A 38 15.23 7.98 4.25
CA ILE A 38 16.10 8.39 3.15
C ILE A 38 16.80 7.19 2.50
N SER A 39 17.22 6.21 3.30
CA SER A 39 17.89 5.02 2.76
C SER A 39 16.91 4.01 2.15
N ARG A 40 15.67 3.94 2.63
CA ARG A 40 14.70 2.94 2.18
C ARG A 40 13.91 3.34 0.95
N VAL A 41 13.60 4.61 0.77
CA VAL A 41 12.81 5.07 -0.38
C VAL A 41 13.44 4.65 -1.72
N PRO A 42 14.75 4.82 -1.96
CA PRO A 42 15.35 4.37 -3.22
C PRO A 42 15.29 2.86 -3.43
N ARG A 43 15.25 2.08 -2.35
CA ARG A 43 15.19 0.61 -2.44
C ARG A 43 13.87 0.09 -2.99
N MET A 44 12.80 0.86 -2.86
CA MET A 44 11.52 0.47 -3.45
C MET A 44 11.58 0.47 -4.97
N GLY A 45 12.49 1.24 -5.56
CA GLY A 45 12.72 1.24 -7.00
C GLY A 45 11.52 1.72 -7.81
N SER A 46 10.62 2.49 -7.20
CA SER A 46 9.45 2.99 -7.91
C SER A 46 9.79 4.19 -8.78
N PRO A 47 9.46 4.13 -10.09
CA PRO A 47 9.70 5.27 -10.97
C PRO A 47 8.76 6.45 -10.71
N TYR A 48 7.72 6.25 -9.90
CA TYR A 48 6.71 7.28 -9.62
C TYR A 48 7.04 8.12 -8.39
N VAL A 49 8.02 7.74 -7.60
CA VAL A 49 8.43 8.50 -6.41
C VAL A 49 9.46 9.54 -6.80
N ILE A 50 9.14 10.79 -6.56
CA ILE A 50 10.01 11.92 -6.86
C ILE A 50 10.56 12.46 -5.55
N ARG A 51 11.89 12.60 -5.47
CA ARG A 51 12.58 13.24 -4.37
C ARG A 51 12.78 14.70 -4.68
N GLN A 52 12.42 15.57 -3.76
CA GLN A 52 12.54 17.01 -3.92
C GLN A 52 13.21 17.63 -2.71
N GLU A 53 14.32 18.30 -2.92
CA GLU A 53 15.00 19.04 -1.86
C GLU A 53 14.52 20.48 -1.88
N SER A 54 14.13 20.98 -0.72
CA SER A 54 13.71 22.36 -0.53
C SER A 54 14.51 23.00 0.60
N LYS A 55 14.41 24.32 0.69
CA LYS A 55 15.04 25.11 1.75
C LYS A 55 14.52 24.65 3.11
N GLY A 56 15.32 23.88 3.82
CA GLY A 56 14.99 23.38 5.16
C GLY A 56 14.54 21.93 5.22
N GLY A 57 14.51 21.18 4.10
CA GLY A 57 14.13 19.79 4.21
C GLY A 57 14.14 19.00 2.91
N LEU A 58 13.73 17.76 3.07
CA LEU A 58 13.59 16.81 1.99
C LEU A 58 12.14 16.34 1.93
N ASP A 59 11.59 16.38 0.73
CA ASP A 59 10.21 15.98 0.47
C ASP A 59 10.16 14.84 -0.54
N PHE A 60 9.07 14.09 -0.52
CA PHE A 60 8.76 13.06 -1.50
C PHE A 60 7.37 13.27 -2.07
N ILE A 61 7.19 12.89 -3.32
CA ILE A 61 5.92 12.87 -4.00
C ILE A 61 5.76 11.50 -4.67
N LEU A 62 4.63 10.84 -4.44
CA LEU A 62 4.21 9.72 -5.27
C LEU A 62 3.30 10.28 -6.36
N GLN A 63 3.84 10.45 -7.55
CA GLN A 63 3.12 11.06 -8.67
C GLN A 63 2.72 10.01 -9.68
N CYS A 64 1.44 9.61 -9.66
CA CYS A 64 0.94 8.58 -10.57
C CYS A 64 -0.59 8.56 -10.57
N SER A 65 -1.16 7.88 -11.56
CA SER A 65 -2.59 7.60 -11.61
C SER A 65 -2.97 6.53 -10.57
N MET A 66 -4.26 6.38 -10.31
CA MET A 66 -4.75 5.33 -9.42
C MET A 66 -4.37 3.94 -9.96
N SER A 67 -4.50 3.71 -11.27
CA SER A 67 -4.13 2.45 -11.90
C SER A 67 -2.65 2.14 -11.70
N GLU A 68 -1.78 3.11 -11.90
CA GLU A 68 -0.35 2.97 -11.68
C GLU A 68 -0.02 2.70 -10.21
N ALA A 69 -0.72 3.36 -9.30
CA ALA A 69 -0.55 3.15 -7.86
C ALA A 69 -0.92 1.72 -7.46
N ILE A 70 -2.01 1.18 -8.01
CA ILE A 70 -2.43 -0.21 -7.78
C ILE A 70 -1.37 -1.17 -8.29
N ASP A 71 -0.91 -1.00 -9.53
CA ASP A 71 0.09 -1.88 -10.14
C ASP A 71 1.40 -1.88 -9.36
N GLU A 72 1.86 -0.72 -8.92
CA GLU A 72 3.07 -0.62 -8.10
C GLU A 72 2.90 -1.28 -6.73
N THR A 73 1.74 -1.11 -6.11
CA THR A 73 1.45 -1.76 -4.83
C THR A 73 1.46 -3.27 -4.97
N VAL A 74 0.88 -3.79 -6.07
CA VAL A 74 0.94 -5.23 -6.38
C VAL A 74 2.38 -5.69 -6.52
N ARG A 75 3.22 -4.94 -7.25
CA ARG A 75 4.63 -5.28 -7.43
C ARG A 75 5.38 -5.37 -6.10
N LEU A 76 5.20 -4.38 -5.23
CA LEU A 76 5.87 -4.34 -3.93
C LEU A 76 5.40 -5.47 -3.01
N LEU A 77 4.12 -5.78 -3.00
CA LEU A 77 3.57 -6.90 -2.22
C LEU A 77 4.06 -8.24 -2.75
N THR A 78 4.19 -8.39 -4.06
CA THR A 78 4.76 -9.57 -4.69
C THR A 78 6.19 -9.81 -4.20
N GLU A 79 7.01 -8.78 -4.16
CA GLU A 79 8.37 -8.87 -3.62
C GLU A 79 8.39 -9.19 -2.13
N TYR A 80 7.47 -8.59 -1.38
CA TYR A 80 7.42 -8.78 0.08
C TYR A 80 7.04 -10.21 0.46
N TYR A 81 6.00 -10.77 -0.18
CA TYR A 81 5.53 -12.11 0.12
C TYR A 81 6.27 -13.20 -0.66
N GLY A 82 6.98 -12.87 -1.72
CA GLY A 82 7.62 -13.85 -2.58
C GLY A 82 6.61 -14.70 -3.36
N CYS A 83 5.43 -14.16 -3.64
CA CYS A 83 4.39 -14.84 -4.40
C CYS A 83 4.24 -14.22 -5.80
N SER A 84 3.28 -14.70 -6.60
CA SER A 84 3.03 -14.15 -7.93
C SER A 84 2.14 -12.91 -7.86
N ALA A 85 2.23 -12.08 -8.89
CA ALA A 85 1.34 -10.93 -9.03
C ALA A 85 -0.12 -11.37 -9.16
N ASP A 86 -0.37 -12.51 -9.80
CA ASP A 86 -1.72 -13.04 -9.97
C ASP A 86 -2.37 -13.39 -8.63
N GLU A 87 -1.59 -13.92 -7.67
CA GLU A 87 -2.08 -14.21 -6.33
C GLU A 87 -2.51 -12.94 -5.60
N ILE A 88 -1.70 -11.88 -5.68
CA ILE A 88 -2.04 -10.59 -5.07
C ILE A 88 -3.28 -9.99 -5.75
N ARG A 89 -3.34 -10.02 -7.09
CA ARG A 89 -4.47 -9.48 -7.85
C ARG A 89 -5.76 -10.25 -7.58
N SER A 90 -5.71 -11.54 -7.30
CA SER A 90 -6.89 -12.33 -6.98
C SER A 90 -7.58 -11.83 -5.72
N VAL A 91 -6.83 -11.34 -4.74
CA VAL A 91 -7.39 -10.75 -3.53
C VAL A 91 -8.16 -9.46 -3.87
N VAL A 92 -7.57 -8.61 -4.69
CA VAL A 92 -8.18 -7.34 -5.10
C VAL A 92 -9.43 -7.60 -5.94
N ASP A 93 -9.34 -8.51 -6.90
CA ASP A 93 -10.44 -8.85 -7.80
C ASP A 93 -11.62 -9.48 -7.07
N ALA A 94 -11.37 -10.22 -5.99
CA ALA A 94 -12.43 -10.80 -5.18
C ALA A 94 -13.31 -9.73 -4.52
N VAL A 95 -12.75 -8.57 -4.21
CA VAL A 95 -13.51 -7.43 -3.65
C VAL A 95 -14.23 -6.66 -4.75
N SER A 96 -13.60 -6.56 -5.92
CA SER A 96 -13.90 -5.60 -6.96
C SER A 96 -15.34 -5.54 -7.45
N PRO A 97 -16.01 -6.56 -7.99
CA PRO A 97 -17.31 -6.33 -8.61
C PRO A 97 -18.50 -6.57 -7.67
N ALA A 98 -18.30 -7.19 -6.54
CA ALA A 98 -19.40 -7.71 -5.73
C ALA A 98 -19.87 -6.77 -4.62
N GLY A 99 -19.24 -5.59 -4.48
CA GLY A 99 -19.57 -4.68 -3.41
C GLY A 99 -18.86 -5.05 -2.12
N THR A 100 -19.59 -5.19 -1.03
CA THR A 100 -19.02 -5.42 0.29
C THR A 100 -18.67 -6.88 0.54
N MET A 101 -17.42 -7.14 0.94
CA MET A 101 -16.96 -8.49 1.31
C MET A 101 -16.22 -8.49 2.63
N THR A 102 -16.28 -9.59 3.35
CA THR A 102 -15.47 -9.81 4.56
C THR A 102 -14.15 -10.49 4.20
N ILE A 103 -13.21 -10.52 5.15
CA ILE A 103 -11.94 -11.26 4.96
C ILE A 103 -12.24 -12.74 4.70
N ASP A 104 -13.21 -13.32 5.41
CA ASP A 104 -13.58 -14.73 5.23
C ASP A 104 -14.06 -15.00 3.79
N ASP A 105 -14.86 -14.10 3.24
CA ASP A 105 -15.34 -14.21 1.86
C ASP A 105 -14.19 -14.16 0.85
N VAL A 106 -13.28 -13.21 1.03
CA VAL A 106 -12.10 -13.05 0.15
C VAL A 106 -11.17 -14.26 0.28
N GLN A 107 -10.98 -14.75 1.49
CA GLN A 107 -10.14 -15.92 1.75
C GLN A 107 -10.70 -17.18 1.06
N GLU A 108 -12.01 -17.37 1.13
CA GLU A 108 -12.68 -18.51 0.49
C GLU A 108 -12.44 -18.52 -1.02
N VAL A 109 -12.49 -17.35 -1.64
CA VAL A 109 -12.27 -17.23 -3.10
C VAL A 109 -10.79 -17.38 -3.47
N THR A 110 -9.88 -16.84 -2.68
CA THR A 110 -8.46 -16.75 -3.04
C THR A 110 -7.59 -17.86 -2.44
N GLY A 111 -7.99 -18.46 -1.32
CA GLY A 111 -7.21 -19.47 -0.62
C GLY A 111 -6.01 -18.96 0.16
N LEU A 112 -5.86 -17.65 0.28
CA LEU A 112 -4.76 -17.04 1.06
C LEU A 112 -5.09 -17.01 2.55
N SER A 113 -4.06 -16.88 3.41
CA SER A 113 -4.27 -16.77 4.84
C SER A 113 -4.99 -15.46 5.21
N PRO A 114 -5.76 -15.43 6.33
CA PRO A 114 -6.46 -14.22 6.73
C PRO A 114 -5.55 -13.01 6.92
N SER A 115 -4.37 -13.20 7.48
CA SER A 115 -3.42 -12.09 7.69
C SER A 115 -2.87 -11.53 6.39
N GLU A 116 -2.59 -12.38 5.42
CA GLU A 116 -2.14 -11.98 4.09
C GLU A 116 -3.22 -11.20 3.36
N VAL A 117 -4.46 -11.72 3.37
CA VAL A 117 -5.61 -11.05 2.76
C VAL A 117 -5.82 -9.67 3.40
N ALA A 118 -5.82 -9.60 4.73
CA ALA A 118 -6.02 -8.35 5.45
C ALA A 118 -4.96 -7.31 5.08
N TYR A 119 -3.70 -7.72 5.00
CA TYR A 119 -2.61 -6.80 4.70
C TYR A 119 -2.64 -6.32 3.25
N VAL A 120 -2.92 -7.22 2.31
CA VAL A 120 -3.06 -6.85 0.90
C VAL A 120 -4.17 -5.80 0.73
N LEU A 121 -5.33 -6.05 1.32
CA LEU A 121 -6.46 -5.13 1.25
C LEU A 121 -6.16 -3.78 1.92
N TYR A 122 -5.46 -3.81 3.06
CA TYR A 122 -5.03 -2.60 3.74
C TYR A 122 -4.12 -1.74 2.87
N MET A 123 -3.23 -2.37 2.11
CA MET A 123 -2.27 -1.66 1.26
C MET A 123 -2.86 -1.12 -0.04
N MET A 124 -4.03 -1.61 -0.48
CA MET A 124 -4.61 -1.17 -1.75
C MET A 124 -5.21 0.23 -1.65
N PRO A 125 -4.81 1.16 -2.53
CA PRO A 125 -5.29 2.55 -2.47
C PRO A 125 -6.76 2.72 -2.84
N ASN A 126 -7.35 1.74 -3.52
CA ASN A 126 -8.71 1.78 -4.00
C ASN A 126 -9.70 0.98 -3.16
N ILE A 127 -9.26 0.44 -2.01
CA ILE A 127 -10.09 -0.38 -1.13
C ILE A 127 -10.17 0.28 0.24
N THR A 128 -11.37 0.31 0.82
CA THR A 128 -11.61 0.82 2.17
C THR A 128 -12.19 -0.29 3.02
N ALA A 129 -11.69 -0.42 4.25
CA ALA A 129 -12.26 -1.29 5.25
C ALA A 129 -13.21 -0.49 6.16
N TYR A 130 -14.32 -1.10 6.55
CA TYR A 130 -15.18 -0.55 7.60
C TYR A 130 -15.71 -1.68 8.47
N LYS A 131 -16.11 -1.34 9.68
CA LYS A 131 -16.63 -2.34 10.61
C LYS A 131 -18.14 -2.43 10.50
N SER A 132 -18.64 -3.68 10.40
CA SER A 132 -20.06 -3.99 10.52
C SER A 132 -20.19 -5.05 11.61
N GLY A 133 -20.61 -4.63 12.81
CA GLY A 133 -20.60 -5.50 13.98
C GLY A 133 -19.18 -5.82 14.42
N THR A 134 -18.83 -7.12 14.50
CA THR A 134 -17.50 -7.58 14.89
C THR A 134 -16.56 -7.86 13.70
N LYS A 135 -17.08 -7.76 12.47
CA LYS A 135 -16.33 -8.08 11.26
C LYS A 135 -15.95 -6.84 10.48
N ASN A 136 -14.73 -6.86 9.88
CA ASN A 136 -14.33 -5.88 8.91
C ASN A 136 -14.89 -6.24 7.55
N GLN A 137 -15.47 -5.28 6.87
CA GLN A 137 -15.95 -5.42 5.50
C GLN A 137 -15.12 -4.51 4.59
N TYR A 138 -14.97 -4.93 3.34
CA TYR A 138 -14.14 -4.22 2.37
C TYR A 138 -14.98 -3.80 1.19
N ILE A 139 -14.79 -2.57 0.76
CA ILE A 139 -15.51 -2.00 -0.38
C ILE A 139 -14.50 -1.28 -1.28
N MET A 140 -14.69 -1.42 -2.58
CA MET A 140 -13.89 -0.68 -3.54
C MET A 140 -14.34 0.78 -3.59
N LYS A 141 -13.38 1.69 -3.53
CA LYS A 141 -13.63 3.12 -3.77
C LYS A 141 -13.79 3.35 -5.27
N VAL A 142 -14.80 4.07 -5.61
CA VAL A 142 -15.02 4.50 -6.98
C VAL A 142 -14.30 5.82 -7.23
#